data_7762c5a01e4cdc3d7e11c7266f414f07
#
_entry.id   7762c5a01e4cdc3d7e11c7266f414f07
#
_cell.length_a   1.000
_cell.length_b   1.000
_cell.length_c   1.000
_cell.angle_alpha   90.00
_cell.angle_beta   90.00
_cell.angle_gamma   90.00
#
_symmetry.space_group_name_H-M   'P 1'
#
loop_
_entity.id
_entity.type
_entity.pdbx_description
1 polymer ?
#
loop_
_entity_poly.entity_id
_entity_poly.type
_entity_poly.pdbx_seq_one_letter_code
_entity_poly.pdbx_strand_id
1 'polypeptide(L)'
;MKRLTFLLFCLLLGIGMANAQTTKVTGTVISAEDNEPIIGASIVVKGTTIGTVTDFNGAFSLDVPSSAKTLVISFVGMKSQEVGVKSNLNILLESDNQVLEEVMVVAYGTTKKSSFTGAASTVRGEKIQKMQVSDISKSLEGSIAGVQTTSSSGTPGSSASIRIRGIGSISSSQEPLIVVDGVPYEGSLNSISTQDIESLTVLKDAAANSMYGARGSNGVIIVTTKGSKSGKAKINFEARYGFNARGVKPYDVITDAGEYYEMMYESYRNSLISSMGYAGASQYAAQNLISGNLKYNKFAGVADNALINPLTGKLNPSATSYKWSDDWSKDPFENGSRQEYNINIAGGTENTQAYASLGYLSDEGYVVGSEFERISARVKVDQKIGKYVKVGGNIAYANTIQSTFGDTNSNYSNLFMFSQNIAPIYPIYLYDTDGQLMYDEKGNVRYDFGTEYNRPYASEQNPLAVAKENIRKVLKDNLSSRGYLEANFLNDFKFTLNIAYDVFNTNQTDFSTPIGGDAASVGGRGYKYRPCSWMLWGLRQ
;
A
#
# COMPACT_ATOMS: atom_id res chain seq x y z
N MET A 1 -19.01 -71.78 29.55
CA MET A 1 -18.77 -70.54 28.77
C MET A 1 -17.76 -69.58 29.43
N LYS A 2 -17.80 -69.24 30.72
CA LYS A 2 -16.87 -68.32 31.41
C LYS A 2 -15.39 -68.76 31.38
N ARG A 3 -15.04 -70.01 31.32
CA ARG A 3 -13.64 -70.51 31.26
C ARG A 3 -13.04 -70.41 29.85
N LEU A 4 -13.86 -70.46 28.80
CA LEU A 4 -13.42 -70.32 27.41
C LEU A 4 -13.18 -68.87 27.05
N THR A 5 -13.99 -67.92 27.56
CA THR A 5 -13.79 -66.47 27.39
C THR A 5 -12.54 -65.96 28.12
N PHE A 6 -12.21 -66.55 29.29
CA PHE A 6 -10.99 -66.23 30.03
C PHE A 6 -9.72 -66.70 29.28
N LEU A 7 -9.76 -67.87 28.69
CA LEU A 7 -8.67 -68.46 27.89
C LEU A 7 -8.46 -67.63 26.59
N LEU A 8 -9.55 -67.22 25.96
CA LEU A 8 -9.49 -66.32 24.77
C LEU A 8 -8.94 -64.94 25.11
N PHE A 9 -9.29 -64.42 26.29
CA PHE A 9 -8.78 -63.12 26.78
C PHE A 9 -7.28 -63.19 27.14
N CYS A 10 -6.83 -64.31 27.76
CA CYS A 10 -5.40 -64.52 28.01
C CYS A 10 -4.60 -64.78 26.73
N LEU A 11 -5.21 -65.40 25.70
CA LEU A 11 -4.58 -65.56 24.38
C LEU A 11 -4.45 -64.27 23.65
N LEU A 12 -5.46 -63.40 23.73
CA LEU A 12 -5.42 -62.03 23.16
C LEU A 12 -4.42 -61.12 23.89
N LEU A 13 -4.28 -61.23 25.20
CA LEU A 13 -3.25 -60.51 25.97
C LEU A 13 -1.82 -61.01 25.68
N GLY A 14 -1.64 -62.29 25.36
CA GLY A 14 -0.37 -62.92 25.01
C GLY A 14 0.16 -62.46 23.62
N ILE A 15 -0.73 -62.12 22.69
CA ILE A 15 -0.39 -61.67 21.35
C ILE A 15 0.05 -60.19 21.39
N GLY A 16 -0.37 -59.41 22.42
CA GLY A 16 0.02 -58.01 22.61
C GLY A 16 1.46 -57.76 23.12
N MET A 17 2.15 -58.81 23.56
CA MET A 17 3.56 -58.76 23.98
C MET A 17 4.54 -59.29 22.92
N ALA A 18 4.28 -59.04 21.64
CA ALA A 18 5.31 -59.20 20.64
C ALA A 18 6.35 -58.09 20.89
N ASN A 19 7.41 -58.41 21.60
CA ASN A 19 8.58 -57.54 21.78
C ASN A 19 9.03 -57.06 20.40
N ALA A 20 8.78 -55.78 20.11
CA ALA A 20 9.39 -55.13 18.97
C ALA A 20 10.89 -55.15 19.23
N GLN A 21 11.61 -56.12 18.62
CA GLN A 21 13.06 -56.13 18.66
C GLN A 21 13.53 -54.82 18.04
N THR A 22 14.13 -53.95 18.85
CA THR A 22 14.75 -52.73 18.41
C THR A 22 16.24 -52.96 18.19
N THR A 23 16.79 -52.43 17.16
CA THR A 23 18.23 -52.40 16.90
C THR A 23 18.75 -50.99 17.19
N LYS A 24 19.75 -50.88 18.04
CA LYS A 24 20.37 -49.60 18.34
C LYS A 24 21.27 -49.20 17.19
N VAL A 25 20.99 -48.08 16.59
CA VAL A 25 21.79 -47.44 15.54
C VAL A 25 22.47 -46.20 16.11
N THR A 26 23.76 -46.13 15.93
CA THR A 26 24.57 -44.97 16.33
C THR A 26 25.31 -44.42 15.09
N GLY A 27 25.71 -43.20 15.16
CA GLY A 27 26.48 -42.61 14.06
C GLY A 27 26.80 -41.15 14.27
N THR A 28 27.47 -40.57 13.28
CA THR A 28 27.80 -39.16 13.23
C THR A 28 27.34 -38.54 11.90
N VAL A 29 26.89 -37.31 11.96
CA VAL A 29 26.52 -36.51 10.78
C VAL A 29 27.49 -35.35 10.67
N ILE A 30 28.18 -35.26 9.55
CA ILE A 30 29.16 -34.18 9.28
C ILE A 30 28.86 -33.53 7.94
N SER A 31 29.28 -32.28 7.80
CA SER A 31 29.19 -31.52 6.54
C SER A 31 30.22 -32.00 5.53
N ALA A 32 29.82 -32.15 4.29
CA ALA A 32 30.73 -32.56 3.20
C ALA A 32 31.68 -31.44 2.75
N GLU A 33 31.41 -30.16 3.12
CA GLU A 33 32.21 -29.02 2.70
C GLU A 33 33.43 -28.77 3.62
N ASP A 34 33.22 -28.81 4.91
CA ASP A 34 34.21 -28.42 5.93
C ASP A 34 34.57 -29.56 6.89
N ASN A 35 33.91 -30.73 6.79
CA ASN A 35 33.99 -31.86 7.70
C ASN A 35 33.63 -31.53 9.16
N GLU A 36 32.91 -30.42 9.39
CA GLU A 36 32.44 -30.07 10.73
C GLU A 36 31.19 -30.89 11.14
N PRO A 37 31.02 -31.20 12.42
CA PRO A 37 29.85 -31.90 12.92
C PRO A 37 28.59 -31.05 12.78
N ILE A 38 27.50 -31.65 12.26
CA ILE A 38 26.21 -30.97 12.12
C ILE A 38 25.38 -31.19 13.39
N ILE A 39 25.18 -30.12 14.15
CA ILE A 39 24.41 -30.10 15.40
C ILE A 39 22.92 -29.95 15.08
N GLY A 40 22.07 -30.80 15.66
CA GLY A 40 20.60 -30.70 15.49
C GLY A 40 20.09 -31.27 14.16
N ALA A 41 20.88 -32.05 13.43
CA ALA A 41 20.37 -32.78 12.26
C ALA A 41 19.32 -33.79 12.71
N SER A 42 18.20 -33.84 11.97
CA SER A 42 17.09 -34.75 12.25
C SER A 42 17.32 -36.09 11.56
N ILE A 43 17.24 -37.18 12.31
CA ILE A 43 17.33 -38.55 11.84
C ILE A 43 15.99 -39.24 12.12
N VAL A 44 15.25 -39.64 11.09
CA VAL A 44 13.90 -40.25 11.21
C VAL A 44 13.84 -41.54 10.44
N VAL A 45 13.20 -42.55 11.03
CA VAL A 45 12.90 -43.80 10.31
C VAL A 45 11.83 -43.55 9.26
N LYS A 46 12.16 -43.85 7.99
CA LYS A 46 11.26 -43.58 6.85
C LYS A 46 9.87 -44.14 7.05
N GLY A 47 8.85 -43.28 6.95
CA GLY A 47 7.44 -43.67 7.09
C GLY A 47 6.92 -43.81 8.53
N THR A 48 7.72 -43.39 9.53
CA THR A 48 7.34 -43.41 10.93
C THR A 48 7.59 -42.07 11.61
N THR A 49 7.18 -41.92 12.87
CA THR A 49 7.50 -40.77 13.73
C THR A 49 8.69 -41.04 14.66
N ILE A 50 9.38 -42.17 14.49
CA ILE A 50 10.53 -42.56 15.33
C ILE A 50 11.76 -41.82 14.80
N GLY A 51 12.35 -40.98 15.62
CA GLY A 51 13.51 -40.18 15.23
C GLY A 51 14.29 -39.64 16.41
N THR A 52 15.46 -39.04 16.11
CA THR A 52 16.36 -38.37 17.04
C THR A 52 17.02 -37.20 16.36
N VAL A 53 17.78 -36.40 17.11
CA VAL A 53 18.61 -35.31 16.57
C VAL A 53 20.07 -35.51 16.99
N THR A 54 21.01 -34.97 16.22
CA THR A 54 22.44 -35.00 16.55
C THR A 54 22.78 -34.07 17.70
N ASP A 55 23.73 -34.48 18.50
CA ASP A 55 24.32 -33.68 19.60
C ASP A 55 25.39 -32.67 19.12
N PHE A 56 26.11 -32.04 20.07
CA PHE A 56 27.15 -31.06 19.78
C PHE A 56 28.35 -31.59 19.00
N ASN A 57 28.56 -32.91 18.99
CA ASN A 57 29.62 -33.57 18.23
C ASN A 57 29.09 -34.18 16.91
N GLY A 58 27.84 -33.84 16.52
CA GLY A 58 27.19 -34.45 15.37
C GLY A 58 26.80 -35.92 15.57
N ALA A 59 26.93 -36.46 16.77
CA ALA A 59 26.63 -37.84 17.08
C ALA A 59 25.15 -38.05 17.39
N PHE A 60 24.61 -39.24 17.01
CA PHE A 60 23.26 -39.62 17.32
C PHE A 60 23.17 -41.07 17.78
N SER A 61 22.10 -41.39 18.51
CA SER A 61 21.72 -42.73 18.89
C SER A 61 20.22 -42.86 18.76
N LEU A 62 19.75 -43.90 18.06
CA LEU A 62 18.34 -44.15 17.77
C LEU A 62 18.03 -45.65 17.88
N ASP A 63 17.01 -45.97 18.64
CA ASP A 63 16.48 -47.33 18.70
C ASP A 63 15.47 -47.53 17.56
N VAL A 64 15.83 -48.34 16.59
CA VAL A 64 15.10 -48.55 15.33
C VAL A 64 14.42 -49.92 15.35
N PRO A 65 13.12 -50.01 14.98
CA PRO A 65 12.45 -51.27 14.82
C PRO A 65 13.18 -52.19 13.83
N SER A 66 13.28 -53.48 14.10
CA SER A 66 13.97 -54.45 13.23
C SER A 66 13.38 -54.53 11.81
N SER A 67 12.16 -54.05 11.62
CA SER A 67 11.52 -53.96 10.31
C SER A 67 11.94 -52.73 9.48
N ALA A 68 12.61 -51.74 10.10
CA ALA A 68 13.02 -50.54 9.43
C ALA A 68 14.23 -50.78 8.52
N LYS A 69 14.16 -50.29 7.29
CA LYS A 69 15.21 -50.48 6.28
C LYS A 69 15.97 -49.19 5.95
N THR A 70 15.35 -48.04 6.18
CA THR A 70 15.89 -46.76 5.72
C THR A 70 15.69 -45.66 6.76
N LEU A 71 16.73 -44.87 7.00
CA LEU A 71 16.69 -43.63 7.75
C LEU A 71 16.69 -42.45 6.78
N VAL A 72 15.94 -41.43 7.11
CA VAL A 72 15.97 -40.13 6.42
C VAL A 72 16.68 -39.13 7.32
N ILE A 73 17.75 -38.56 6.84
CA ILE A 73 18.55 -37.54 7.53
C ILE A 73 18.33 -36.22 6.86
N SER A 74 18.00 -35.19 7.64
CA SER A 74 17.74 -33.84 7.13
C SER A 74 18.25 -32.78 8.08
N PHE A 75 18.74 -31.68 7.49
CA PHE A 75 19.13 -30.48 8.23
C PHE A 75 18.81 -29.23 7.38
N VAL A 76 18.56 -28.11 8.03
CA VAL A 76 18.23 -26.86 7.34
C VAL A 76 19.44 -26.40 6.49
N GLY A 77 19.22 -26.21 5.19
CA GLY A 77 20.28 -25.83 4.25
C GLY A 77 21.13 -26.98 3.72
N MET A 78 20.78 -28.23 4.03
CA MET A 78 21.45 -29.44 3.53
C MET A 78 20.49 -30.33 2.74
N LYS A 79 21.00 -31.06 1.74
CA LYS A 79 20.22 -32.05 0.99
C LYS A 79 19.84 -33.21 1.90
N SER A 80 18.54 -33.51 1.97
CA SER A 80 18.08 -34.68 2.70
C SER A 80 18.62 -35.96 2.06
N GLN A 81 19.17 -36.86 2.88
CA GLN A 81 19.77 -38.12 2.43
C GLN A 81 19.02 -39.33 3.02
N GLU A 82 18.78 -40.36 2.20
CA GLU A 82 18.24 -41.63 2.65
C GLU A 82 19.39 -42.64 2.78
N VAL A 83 19.53 -43.23 3.97
CA VAL A 83 20.61 -44.21 4.28
C VAL A 83 20.03 -45.47 4.83
N GLY A 84 20.53 -46.63 4.38
CA GLY A 84 20.14 -47.93 4.91
C GLY A 84 20.53 -48.11 6.38
N VAL A 85 19.68 -48.77 7.16
CA VAL A 85 19.91 -49.03 8.59
C VAL A 85 21.14 -49.95 8.78
N LYS A 86 22.16 -49.44 9.51
CA LYS A 86 23.36 -50.17 9.96
C LYS A 86 23.64 -49.76 11.41
N SER A 87 24.35 -50.61 12.16
CA SER A 87 24.63 -50.39 13.58
C SER A 87 25.51 -49.15 13.83
N ASN A 88 26.37 -48.78 12.88
CA ASN A 88 27.15 -47.55 12.93
C ASN A 88 27.13 -46.85 11.56
N LEU A 89 26.82 -45.56 11.56
CA LEU A 89 26.67 -44.76 10.34
C LEU A 89 27.50 -43.50 10.42
N ASN A 90 28.29 -43.27 9.38
CA ASN A 90 29.00 -41.99 9.17
C ASN A 90 28.39 -41.31 7.96
N ILE A 91 27.70 -40.21 8.17
CA ILE A 91 26.83 -39.55 7.17
C ILE A 91 27.43 -38.21 6.81
N LEU A 92 27.75 -38.03 5.52
CA LEU A 92 28.14 -36.76 4.96
C LEU A 92 26.90 -36.11 4.32
N LEU A 93 26.47 -34.96 4.82
CA LEU A 93 25.43 -34.18 4.19
C LEU A 93 26.05 -33.11 3.28
N GLU A 94 25.63 -33.10 2.03
CA GLU A 94 25.97 -32.04 1.09
C GLU A 94 25.09 -30.82 1.35
N SER A 95 25.69 -29.64 1.28
CA SER A 95 24.92 -28.39 1.25
C SER A 95 23.86 -28.45 0.16
N ASP A 96 22.64 -28.09 0.49
CA ASP A 96 21.59 -27.83 -0.50
C ASP A 96 21.84 -26.42 -1.08
N ASN A 97 23.01 -26.25 -1.68
CA ASN A 97 23.36 -25.12 -2.51
C ASN A 97 22.58 -25.19 -3.83
N GLN A 98 21.28 -25.43 -3.81
CA GLN A 98 20.43 -24.76 -4.75
C GLN A 98 20.47 -23.27 -4.35
N VAL A 99 21.56 -22.58 -4.67
CA VAL A 99 21.50 -21.20 -5.08
C VAL A 99 20.44 -21.22 -6.16
N LEU A 100 19.21 -20.88 -5.80
CA LEU A 100 18.21 -20.48 -6.78
C LEU A 100 18.91 -19.36 -7.52
N GLU A 101 19.53 -19.69 -8.68
CA GLU A 101 20.17 -18.71 -9.53
C GLU A 101 19.11 -17.66 -9.77
N GLU A 102 19.22 -16.54 -9.06
CA GLU A 102 18.24 -15.47 -9.11
C GLU A 102 18.24 -14.96 -10.55
N VAL A 103 17.28 -15.45 -11.31
CA VAL A 103 17.07 -15.08 -12.70
C VAL A 103 16.41 -13.72 -12.69
N MET A 104 17.03 -12.77 -13.33
CA MET A 104 16.54 -11.41 -13.44
C MET A 104 15.98 -11.18 -14.84
N VAL A 105 14.80 -10.60 -14.92
CA VAL A 105 14.24 -10.13 -16.18
C VAL A 105 14.97 -8.84 -16.56
N VAL A 106 15.64 -8.85 -17.69
CA VAL A 106 16.27 -7.68 -18.30
C VAL A 106 15.62 -7.44 -19.65
N ALA A 107 15.77 -6.26 -20.20
CA ALA A 107 15.13 -5.67 -21.37
C ALA A 107 14.41 -6.64 -22.35
N TYR A 108 15.08 -7.68 -22.84
CA TYR A 108 14.51 -8.59 -23.85
C TYR A 108 14.75 -10.06 -23.52
N GLY A 109 14.96 -10.40 -22.25
CA GLY A 109 15.20 -11.78 -21.83
C GLY A 109 15.40 -11.92 -20.34
N THR A 110 15.73 -13.14 -19.95
CA THR A 110 16.11 -13.46 -18.58
C THR A 110 17.60 -13.73 -18.55
N THR A 111 18.32 -13.14 -17.61
CA THR A 111 19.74 -13.42 -17.38
C THR A 111 19.96 -13.83 -15.93
N LYS A 112 21.02 -14.59 -15.68
CA LYS A 112 21.43 -14.88 -14.31
C LYS A 112 21.94 -13.59 -13.68
N LYS A 113 21.56 -13.30 -12.46
CA LYS A 113 22.02 -12.11 -11.73
C LYS A 113 23.54 -12.06 -11.62
N SER A 114 24.19 -13.23 -11.51
CA SER A 114 25.65 -13.37 -11.46
C SER A 114 26.35 -13.00 -12.78
N SER A 115 25.67 -13.13 -13.92
CA SER A 115 26.22 -12.81 -15.24
C SER A 115 25.82 -11.43 -15.77
N PHE A 116 24.98 -10.70 -15.04
CA PHE A 116 24.56 -9.36 -15.41
C PHE A 116 25.58 -8.32 -14.93
N THR A 117 26.24 -7.65 -15.85
CA THR A 117 27.28 -6.65 -15.54
C THR A 117 26.75 -5.27 -15.21
N GLY A 118 25.45 -5.03 -15.41
CA GLY A 118 24.79 -3.75 -15.13
C GLY A 118 24.26 -3.62 -13.69
N ALA A 119 24.02 -2.38 -13.23
CA ALA A 119 23.42 -2.13 -11.92
C ALA A 119 21.89 -2.28 -12.00
N ALA A 120 21.39 -3.42 -11.58
CA ALA A 120 19.97 -3.69 -11.45
C ALA A 120 19.61 -4.12 -10.02
N SER A 121 18.39 -3.84 -9.61
CA SER A 121 17.85 -4.28 -8.32
C SER A 121 16.42 -4.77 -8.50
N THR A 122 16.08 -5.87 -7.85
CA THR A 122 14.75 -6.49 -7.95
C THR A 122 14.05 -6.51 -6.61
N VAL A 123 12.77 -6.16 -6.59
CA VAL A 123 11.85 -6.33 -5.47
C VAL A 123 10.86 -7.42 -5.83
N ARG A 124 10.74 -8.44 -5.00
CA ARG A 124 9.80 -9.54 -5.23
C ARG A 124 8.37 -9.12 -4.91
N GLY A 125 7.40 -9.68 -5.64
CA GLY A 125 5.98 -9.38 -5.48
C GLY A 125 5.45 -9.58 -4.07
N GLU A 126 5.93 -10.59 -3.34
CA GLU A 126 5.56 -10.82 -1.94
C GLU A 126 5.87 -9.62 -1.02
N LYS A 127 7.02 -8.95 -1.26
CA LYS A 127 7.38 -7.75 -0.50
C LYS A 127 6.46 -6.59 -0.86
N ILE A 128 6.11 -6.43 -2.14
CA ILE A 128 5.20 -5.38 -2.64
C ILE A 128 3.81 -5.56 -2.03
N GLN A 129 3.30 -6.79 -2.02
CA GLN A 129 1.97 -7.12 -1.49
C GLN A 129 1.84 -6.83 0.02
N LYS A 130 2.93 -7.02 0.79
CA LYS A 130 2.97 -6.73 2.23
C LYS A 130 2.88 -5.24 2.54
N MET A 131 3.25 -4.36 1.62
CA MET A 131 3.21 -2.90 1.82
C MET A 131 1.81 -2.31 1.74
N GLN A 132 0.84 -3.06 1.18
CA GLN A 132 -0.59 -2.67 1.08
C GLN A 132 -0.81 -1.29 0.45
N VAL A 133 -0.05 -0.97 -0.57
CA VAL A 133 -0.18 0.29 -1.31
C VAL A 133 -1.16 0.16 -2.47
N SER A 134 -1.91 1.21 -2.75
CA SER A 134 -2.84 1.28 -3.88
C SER A 134 -2.16 1.55 -5.22
N ASP A 135 -0.95 2.16 -5.20
CA ASP A 135 -0.11 2.43 -6.37
C ASP A 135 1.28 1.80 -6.21
N ILE A 136 1.77 1.14 -7.26
CA ILE A 136 3.04 0.42 -7.27
C ILE A 136 4.23 1.35 -7.03
N SER A 137 4.17 2.61 -7.49
CA SER A 137 5.26 3.57 -7.32
C SER A 137 5.65 3.75 -5.86
N LYS A 138 4.66 3.71 -4.94
CA LYS A 138 4.88 3.81 -3.50
C LYS A 138 5.60 2.58 -2.91
N SER A 139 5.52 1.42 -3.55
CA SER A 139 6.22 0.22 -3.10
C SER A 139 7.74 0.27 -3.28
N LEU A 140 8.22 1.20 -4.08
CA LEU A 140 9.66 1.41 -4.31
C LEU A 140 10.30 2.28 -3.22
N GLU A 141 9.50 2.97 -2.42
CA GLU A 141 9.98 3.84 -1.35
C GLU A 141 10.80 3.07 -0.32
N GLY A 142 12.06 3.49 -0.09
CA GLY A 142 12.98 2.83 0.82
C GLY A 142 13.34 1.37 0.47
N SER A 143 12.86 0.86 -0.68
CA SER A 143 13.07 -0.55 -1.07
C SER A 143 14.32 -0.79 -1.90
N ILE A 144 14.78 0.22 -2.63
CA ILE A 144 15.89 0.07 -3.59
C ILE A 144 16.87 1.22 -3.42
N ALA A 145 18.15 0.91 -3.18
CA ALA A 145 19.22 1.90 -3.13
C ALA A 145 19.37 2.64 -4.47
N GLY A 146 19.47 3.97 -4.44
CA GLY A 146 19.59 4.83 -5.62
C GLY A 146 18.27 5.09 -6.36
N VAL A 147 17.14 4.69 -5.80
CA VAL A 147 15.80 5.08 -6.23
C VAL A 147 15.20 6.00 -5.17
N GLN A 148 14.88 7.21 -5.56
CA GLN A 148 14.18 8.19 -4.74
C GLN A 148 12.72 8.23 -5.18
N THR A 149 11.83 7.98 -4.25
CA THR A 149 10.38 8.12 -4.42
C THR A 149 9.91 9.29 -3.55
N THR A 150 9.16 10.19 -4.15
CA THR A 150 8.57 11.32 -3.42
C THR A 150 7.07 11.32 -3.64
N SER A 151 6.32 11.10 -2.57
CA SER A 151 4.88 11.23 -2.57
C SER A 151 4.50 12.65 -2.15
N SER A 152 3.90 13.42 -3.04
CA SER A 152 3.40 14.76 -2.74
C SER A 152 2.04 14.73 -2.02
N SER A 153 1.37 13.60 -2.04
CA SER A 153 0.04 13.44 -1.45
C SER A 153 -0.13 12.07 -0.81
N GLY A 154 -0.78 12.04 0.36
CA GLY A 154 -1.27 10.82 1.01
C GLY A 154 -2.59 10.29 0.44
N THR A 155 -3.19 10.97 -0.53
CA THR A 155 -4.47 10.58 -1.14
C THR A 155 -4.39 9.16 -1.72
N PRO A 156 -5.36 8.29 -1.43
CA PRO A 156 -5.43 6.96 -2.01
C PRO A 156 -5.38 6.99 -3.54
N GLY A 157 -4.68 6.02 -4.14
CA GLY A 157 -4.52 5.94 -5.60
C GLY A 157 -3.56 6.97 -6.23
N SER A 158 -3.02 7.93 -5.44
CA SER A 158 -2.02 8.87 -5.96
C SER A 158 -0.68 8.18 -6.21
N SER A 159 -0.05 8.46 -7.35
CA SER A 159 1.28 7.96 -7.69
C SER A 159 2.38 8.79 -7.01
N ALA A 160 3.47 8.14 -6.65
CA ALA A 160 4.69 8.82 -6.24
C ALA A 160 5.56 9.14 -7.45
N SER A 161 6.23 10.28 -7.45
CA SER A 161 7.27 10.59 -8.42
C SER A 161 8.51 9.75 -8.14
N ILE A 162 9.06 9.13 -9.18
CA ILE A 162 10.19 8.22 -9.07
C ILE A 162 11.39 8.85 -9.78
N ARG A 163 12.53 8.90 -9.08
CA ARG A 163 13.80 9.34 -9.64
C ARG A 163 14.88 8.29 -9.41
N ILE A 164 15.64 8.00 -10.45
CA ILE A 164 16.73 7.01 -10.40
C ILE A 164 18.05 7.75 -10.57
N ARG A 165 18.92 7.67 -9.54
CA ARG A 165 20.25 8.32 -9.50
C ARG A 165 20.23 9.86 -9.64
N GLY A 166 19.13 10.51 -9.27
CA GLY A 166 19.03 11.96 -9.21
C GLY A 166 18.32 12.59 -10.40
N ILE A 167 18.56 13.89 -10.60
CA ILE A 167 17.90 14.71 -11.61
C ILE A 167 18.71 14.67 -12.91
N GLY A 168 18.13 14.13 -13.97
CA GLY A 168 18.78 14.02 -15.29
C GLY A 168 18.58 15.23 -16.20
N SER A 169 17.53 16.03 -15.98
CA SER A 169 17.19 17.20 -16.81
C SER A 169 16.46 18.25 -15.99
N ILE A 170 16.67 19.53 -16.32
CA ILE A 170 15.96 20.65 -15.71
C ILE A 170 14.64 20.95 -16.44
N SER A 171 14.57 20.67 -17.73
CA SER A 171 13.45 21.07 -18.60
C SER A 171 12.65 19.90 -19.19
N SER A 172 13.12 18.66 -19.04
CA SER A 172 12.46 17.47 -19.56
C SER A 172 11.89 16.60 -18.44
N SER A 173 11.00 15.66 -18.78
CA SER A 173 10.49 14.66 -17.84
C SER A 173 11.64 13.89 -17.19
N GLN A 174 11.52 13.67 -15.89
CA GLN A 174 12.49 12.95 -15.07
C GLN A 174 12.00 11.54 -14.70
N GLU A 175 10.78 11.18 -15.12
CA GLU A 175 10.18 9.89 -14.83
C GLU A 175 10.90 8.77 -15.58
N PRO A 176 11.15 7.63 -14.94
CA PRO A 176 11.73 6.48 -15.58
C PRO A 176 10.76 5.84 -16.58
N LEU A 177 11.30 5.11 -17.55
CA LEU A 177 10.49 4.32 -18.46
C LEU A 177 9.90 3.12 -17.72
N ILE A 178 8.59 2.96 -17.78
CA ILE A 178 7.90 1.77 -17.27
C ILE A 178 7.78 0.73 -18.39
N VAL A 179 8.14 -0.50 -18.07
CA VAL A 179 8.04 -1.64 -18.99
C VAL A 179 7.24 -2.73 -18.29
N VAL A 180 6.14 -3.18 -18.89
CA VAL A 180 5.31 -4.26 -18.34
C VAL A 180 5.40 -5.47 -19.26
N ASP A 181 5.85 -6.60 -18.71
CA ASP A 181 6.04 -7.86 -19.45
C ASP A 181 6.84 -7.68 -20.78
N GLY A 182 7.90 -6.87 -20.73
CA GLY A 182 8.80 -6.63 -21.86
C GLY A 182 8.39 -5.54 -22.84
N VAL A 183 7.26 -4.88 -22.65
CA VAL A 183 6.76 -3.81 -23.54
C VAL A 183 6.62 -2.50 -22.76
N PRO A 184 7.06 -1.34 -23.32
CA PRO A 184 6.81 -0.04 -22.72
C PRO A 184 5.34 0.18 -22.42
N TYR A 185 5.05 0.78 -21.27
CA TYR A 185 3.71 1.02 -20.76
C TYR A 185 3.56 2.50 -20.37
N GLU A 186 2.56 3.16 -20.92
CA GLU A 186 2.28 4.57 -20.66
C GLU A 186 1.02 4.81 -19.80
N GLY A 187 0.40 3.72 -19.36
CA GLY A 187 -0.74 3.79 -18.46
C GLY A 187 -0.38 4.14 -17.02
N SER A 188 -1.39 4.36 -16.23
CA SER A 188 -1.23 4.68 -14.80
C SER A 188 -0.80 3.44 -14.01
N LEU A 189 0.22 3.58 -13.14
CA LEU A 189 0.70 2.47 -12.30
C LEU A 189 -0.34 1.99 -11.29
N ASN A 190 -1.27 2.85 -10.88
CA ASN A 190 -2.37 2.47 -9.97
C ASN A 190 -3.42 1.55 -10.64
N SER A 191 -3.41 1.41 -11.98
CA SER A 191 -4.27 0.45 -12.68
C SER A 191 -3.75 -0.99 -12.61
N ILE A 192 -2.48 -1.19 -12.27
CA ILE A 192 -1.90 -2.53 -12.14
C ILE A 192 -2.09 -3.01 -10.70
N SER A 193 -2.75 -4.16 -10.52
CA SER A 193 -2.90 -4.76 -9.20
C SER A 193 -1.55 -5.22 -8.64
N THR A 194 -1.22 -4.81 -7.42
CA THR A 194 -0.03 -5.26 -6.70
C THR A 194 -0.03 -6.77 -6.49
N GLN A 195 -1.20 -7.39 -6.46
CA GLN A 195 -1.38 -8.84 -6.33
C GLN A 195 -0.99 -9.61 -7.59
N ASP A 196 -0.99 -8.96 -8.76
CA ASP A 196 -0.62 -9.57 -10.04
C ASP A 196 0.88 -9.45 -10.35
N ILE A 197 1.67 -8.81 -9.46
CA ILE A 197 3.09 -8.59 -9.69
C ILE A 197 3.90 -9.79 -9.16
N GLU A 198 4.77 -10.32 -10.01
CA GLU A 198 5.80 -11.30 -9.67
C GLU A 198 7.05 -10.60 -9.13
N SER A 199 7.50 -9.54 -9.83
CA SER A 199 8.67 -8.75 -9.45
C SER A 199 8.70 -7.38 -10.11
N LEU A 200 9.41 -6.44 -9.46
CA LEU A 200 9.82 -5.15 -10.01
C LEU A 200 11.34 -5.12 -10.11
N THR A 201 11.87 -4.92 -11.29
CA THR A 201 13.30 -4.76 -11.53
C THR A 201 13.60 -3.35 -11.98
N VAL A 202 14.52 -2.67 -11.29
CA VAL A 202 14.96 -1.31 -11.64
C VAL A 202 16.34 -1.38 -12.25
N LEU A 203 16.44 -0.96 -13.51
CA LEU A 203 17.71 -0.77 -14.22
C LEU A 203 18.21 0.65 -13.97
N LYS A 204 19.41 0.78 -13.42
CA LYS A 204 19.91 2.06 -12.89
C LYS A 204 21.05 2.67 -13.69
N ASP A 205 21.68 1.91 -14.59
CA ASP A 205 22.84 2.41 -15.34
C ASP A 205 22.59 2.49 -16.85
N ALA A 206 23.43 3.25 -17.52
CA ALA A 206 23.32 3.48 -18.95
C ALA A 206 23.51 2.19 -19.76
N ALA A 207 24.35 1.25 -19.33
CA ALA A 207 24.56 -0.02 -20.01
C ALA A 207 23.29 -0.87 -20.01
N ALA A 208 22.62 -0.96 -18.85
CA ALA A 208 21.35 -1.66 -18.72
C ALA A 208 20.20 -0.96 -19.47
N ASN A 209 20.23 0.37 -19.51
CA ASN A 209 19.18 1.19 -20.13
C ASN A 209 19.35 1.33 -21.65
N SER A 210 20.55 1.12 -22.19
CA SER A 210 20.88 1.34 -23.61
C SER A 210 19.95 0.59 -24.58
N MET A 211 19.44 -0.57 -24.15
CA MET A 211 18.52 -1.38 -24.94
C MET A 211 17.14 -0.71 -25.14
N TYR A 212 16.80 0.30 -24.35
CA TYR A 212 15.56 1.09 -24.49
C TYR A 212 15.78 2.43 -25.19
N GLY A 213 17.01 2.71 -25.63
CA GLY A 213 17.39 3.94 -26.32
C GLY A 213 17.18 5.19 -25.46
N ALA A 214 16.88 6.33 -26.07
CA ALA A 214 16.70 7.60 -25.38
C ALA A 214 15.57 7.59 -24.33
N ARG A 215 14.56 6.75 -24.47
CA ARG A 215 13.48 6.58 -23.49
C ARG A 215 13.95 6.01 -22.16
N GLY A 216 15.06 5.28 -22.13
CA GLY A 216 15.64 4.72 -20.93
C GLY A 216 16.62 5.64 -20.19
N SER A 217 16.81 6.89 -20.64
CA SER A 217 17.80 7.82 -20.09
C SER A 217 17.63 8.09 -18.58
N ASN A 218 16.40 8.15 -18.10
CA ASN A 218 16.07 8.36 -16.69
C ASN A 218 16.00 7.06 -15.86
N GLY A 219 16.47 5.93 -16.44
CA GLY A 219 16.32 4.59 -15.87
C GLY A 219 15.07 3.88 -16.37
N VAL A 220 14.99 2.58 -16.06
CA VAL A 220 13.89 1.71 -16.50
C VAL A 220 13.38 0.90 -15.33
N ILE A 221 12.07 0.85 -15.17
CA ILE A 221 11.38 0.00 -14.21
C ILE A 221 10.64 -1.09 -14.97
N ILE A 222 11.07 -2.33 -14.78
CA ILE A 222 10.47 -3.50 -15.40
C ILE A 222 9.51 -4.13 -14.41
N VAL A 223 8.25 -4.16 -14.76
CA VAL A 223 7.17 -4.85 -14.03
C VAL A 223 6.98 -6.22 -14.66
N THR A 224 7.30 -7.26 -13.94
CA THR A 224 7.00 -8.63 -14.35
C THR A 224 5.75 -9.09 -13.64
N THR A 225 4.78 -9.55 -14.43
CA THR A 225 3.50 -9.97 -13.87
C THR A 225 3.47 -11.48 -13.66
N LYS A 226 2.68 -11.92 -12.68
CA LYS A 226 2.50 -13.33 -12.34
C LYS A 226 2.06 -14.16 -13.57
N GLY A 227 2.60 -15.36 -13.67
CA GLY A 227 2.22 -16.37 -14.64
C GLY A 227 1.94 -17.70 -13.95
N SER A 228 1.71 -18.73 -14.72
CA SER A 228 1.55 -20.08 -14.21
C SER A 228 2.84 -20.89 -14.40
N LYS A 229 3.02 -21.90 -13.54
CA LYS A 229 3.99 -22.98 -13.71
C LYS A 229 3.23 -24.26 -14.01
N SER A 230 3.91 -25.27 -14.61
CA SER A 230 3.32 -26.60 -14.79
C SER A 230 2.93 -27.20 -13.43
N GLY A 231 1.79 -27.86 -13.38
CA GLY A 231 1.26 -28.49 -12.18
C GLY A 231 -0.27 -28.36 -12.07
N LYS A 232 -0.80 -28.97 -11.01
CA LYS A 232 -2.24 -28.89 -10.71
C LYS A 232 -2.67 -27.45 -10.50
N ALA A 233 -3.87 -27.12 -10.93
CA ALA A 233 -4.46 -25.81 -10.71
C ALA A 233 -4.52 -25.48 -9.21
N LYS A 234 -4.01 -24.30 -8.84
CA LYS A 234 -4.07 -23.76 -7.48
C LYS A 234 -4.93 -22.52 -7.51
N ILE A 235 -5.88 -22.46 -6.61
CA ILE A 235 -6.74 -21.29 -6.39
C ILE A 235 -6.26 -20.63 -5.12
N ASN A 236 -5.99 -19.32 -5.19
CA ASN A 236 -5.70 -18.50 -4.02
C ASN A 236 -6.79 -17.44 -3.90
N PHE A 237 -7.37 -17.33 -2.73
CA PHE A 237 -8.27 -16.26 -2.36
C PHE A 237 -7.65 -15.46 -1.21
N GLU A 238 -7.63 -14.16 -1.33
CA GLU A 238 -7.11 -13.27 -0.31
C GLU A 238 -8.12 -12.14 -0.07
N ALA A 239 -8.46 -11.94 1.19
CA ALA A 239 -9.30 -10.85 1.66
C ALA A 239 -8.55 -10.08 2.74
N ARG A 240 -8.50 -8.76 2.60
CA ARG A 240 -7.88 -7.86 3.57
C ARG A 240 -8.88 -6.77 3.93
N TYR A 241 -8.95 -6.48 5.21
CA TYR A 241 -9.70 -5.36 5.75
C TYR A 241 -8.81 -4.56 6.69
N GLY A 242 -8.89 -3.25 6.60
CA GLY A 242 -8.13 -2.34 7.43
C GLY A 242 -8.76 -0.96 7.48
N PHE A 243 -8.09 -0.03 8.14
CA PHE A 243 -8.49 1.37 8.17
C PHE A 243 -7.26 2.27 8.05
N ASN A 244 -7.49 3.43 7.43
CA ASN A 244 -6.52 4.49 7.28
C ASN A 244 -6.78 5.55 8.34
N ALA A 245 -5.75 5.88 9.11
CA ALA A 245 -5.83 6.91 10.13
C ALA A 245 -4.65 7.88 9.99
N ARG A 246 -4.78 9.06 10.58
CA ARG A 246 -3.70 10.05 10.61
C ARG A 246 -2.52 9.52 11.43
N GLY A 247 -1.40 9.25 10.78
CA GLY A 247 -0.18 8.73 11.42
C GLY A 247 0.75 9.80 12.00
N VAL A 248 0.59 11.06 11.56
CA VAL A 248 1.42 12.19 12.01
C VAL A 248 0.59 13.07 12.94
N LYS A 249 1.12 13.36 14.13
CA LYS A 249 0.48 14.30 15.06
C LYS A 249 0.40 15.70 14.43
N PRO A 250 -0.72 16.45 14.66
CA PRO A 250 -0.78 17.86 14.31
C PRO A 250 0.27 18.64 15.10
N TYR A 251 0.60 19.83 14.64
CA TYR A 251 1.38 20.77 15.44
C TYR A 251 0.59 21.18 16.69
N ASP A 252 1.31 21.49 17.75
CA ASP A 252 0.71 22.05 18.95
C ASP A 252 0.21 23.46 18.64
N VAL A 253 -1.09 23.64 18.75
CA VAL A 253 -1.80 24.92 18.56
C VAL A 253 -2.72 25.15 19.74
N ILE A 254 -3.13 26.41 19.96
CA ILE A 254 -4.12 26.73 20.99
C ILE A 254 -5.45 26.12 20.59
N THR A 255 -5.94 25.14 21.37
CA THR A 255 -7.22 24.46 21.14
C THR A 255 -8.30 24.91 22.14
N ASP A 256 -7.90 25.50 23.27
CA ASP A 256 -8.81 26.02 24.26
C ASP A 256 -9.35 27.39 23.84
N ALA A 257 -10.68 27.52 23.79
CA ALA A 257 -11.33 28.75 23.39
C ALA A 257 -11.13 29.86 24.43
N GLY A 258 -11.08 29.54 25.71
CA GLY A 258 -10.89 30.54 26.78
C GLY A 258 -9.49 31.13 26.71
N GLU A 259 -8.46 30.30 26.59
CA GLU A 259 -7.08 30.73 26.41
C GLU A 259 -6.92 31.63 25.16
N TYR A 260 -7.58 31.23 24.07
CA TYR A 260 -7.57 32.03 22.83
C TYR A 260 -8.20 33.42 23.03
N TYR A 261 -9.34 33.50 23.72
CA TYR A 261 -9.98 34.81 24.00
C TYR A 261 -9.10 35.69 24.91
N GLU A 262 -8.48 35.11 25.95
CA GLU A 262 -7.57 35.85 26.82
C GLU A 262 -6.36 36.42 26.05
N MET A 263 -5.72 35.60 25.20
CA MET A 263 -4.62 36.02 24.37
C MET A 263 -5.02 37.12 23.38
N MET A 264 -6.18 36.97 22.72
CA MET A 264 -6.67 37.98 21.77
C MET A 264 -7.08 39.28 22.45
N TYR A 265 -7.63 39.20 23.65
CA TYR A 265 -7.87 40.39 24.48
C TYR A 265 -6.57 41.13 24.79
N GLU A 266 -5.53 40.44 25.22
CA GLU A 266 -4.22 41.06 25.51
C GLU A 266 -3.63 41.71 24.26
N SER A 267 -3.67 41.04 23.12
CA SER A 267 -3.23 41.60 21.85
C SER A 267 -4.00 42.86 21.48
N TYR A 268 -5.33 42.81 21.59
CA TYR A 268 -6.19 43.96 21.26
C TYR A 268 -5.97 45.14 22.22
N ARG A 269 -5.94 44.86 23.54
CA ARG A 269 -5.61 45.86 24.55
C ARG A 269 -4.25 46.54 24.24
N ASN A 270 -3.21 45.73 24.00
CA ASN A 270 -1.87 46.25 23.77
C ASN A 270 -1.79 47.16 22.53
N SER A 271 -2.58 46.90 21.49
CA SER A 271 -2.65 47.77 20.30
C SER A 271 -3.27 49.15 20.58
N LEU A 272 -4.05 49.26 21.66
CA LEU A 272 -4.79 50.49 22.02
C LEU A 272 -4.12 51.33 23.12
N ILE A 273 -3.09 50.78 23.81
CA ILE A 273 -2.47 51.45 24.96
C ILE A 273 -1.90 52.84 24.60
N SER A 274 -1.31 52.99 23.43
CA SER A 274 -0.73 54.24 22.97
C SER A 274 -1.76 55.35 22.78
N SER A 275 -3.01 55.02 22.44
CA SER A 275 -4.09 55.97 22.17
C SER A 275 -5.00 56.26 23.38
N MET A 276 -5.20 55.26 24.24
CA MET A 276 -6.23 55.31 25.33
C MET A 276 -5.65 55.16 26.75
N GLY A 277 -4.32 54.90 26.87
CA GLY A 277 -3.72 54.50 28.13
C GLY A 277 -4.15 53.09 28.56
N TYR A 278 -3.47 52.51 29.53
CA TYR A 278 -3.67 51.10 29.92
C TYR A 278 -5.09 50.79 30.39
N ALA A 279 -5.65 51.64 31.28
CA ALA A 279 -7.01 51.40 31.86
C ALA A 279 -8.11 51.58 30.78
N GLY A 280 -8.00 52.61 29.94
CA GLY A 280 -8.94 52.84 28.83
C GLY A 280 -8.91 51.71 27.80
N ALA A 281 -7.68 51.29 27.42
CA ALA A 281 -7.46 50.19 26.48
C ALA A 281 -8.00 48.88 27.04
N SER A 282 -7.84 48.60 28.34
CA SER A 282 -8.36 47.37 28.98
C SER A 282 -9.88 47.34 28.94
N GLN A 283 -10.52 48.45 29.32
CA GLN A 283 -11.97 48.50 29.31
C GLN A 283 -12.55 48.40 27.88
N TYR A 284 -11.99 49.16 26.95
CA TYR A 284 -12.42 49.15 25.55
C TYR A 284 -12.24 47.80 24.90
N ALA A 285 -11.07 47.16 25.08
CA ALA A 285 -10.78 45.84 24.51
C ALA A 285 -11.74 44.77 25.05
N ALA A 286 -12.05 44.77 26.37
CA ALA A 286 -12.99 43.80 26.92
C ALA A 286 -14.42 43.96 26.38
N GLN A 287 -14.88 45.21 26.23
CA GLN A 287 -16.21 45.49 25.69
C GLN A 287 -16.36 45.19 24.20
N ASN A 288 -15.29 45.31 23.44
CA ASN A 288 -15.33 45.25 21.97
C ASN A 288 -14.58 44.03 21.42
N LEU A 289 -14.10 43.10 22.25
CA LEU A 289 -13.37 41.92 21.79
C LEU A 289 -14.18 41.09 20.76
N ILE A 290 -15.44 40.86 21.04
CA ILE A 290 -16.34 40.12 20.16
C ILE A 290 -16.90 41.03 19.06
N SER A 291 -17.64 42.07 19.41
CA SER A 291 -18.34 42.90 18.43
C SER A 291 -17.41 43.64 17.47
N GLY A 292 -16.27 44.09 17.95
CA GLY A 292 -15.27 44.85 17.17
C GLY A 292 -14.22 44.01 16.49
N ASN A 293 -13.82 42.89 17.08
CA ASN A 293 -12.65 42.15 16.63
C ASN A 293 -12.99 40.71 16.17
N LEU A 294 -13.39 39.81 17.09
CA LEU A 294 -13.48 38.36 16.80
C LEU A 294 -14.81 37.93 16.19
N LYS A 295 -15.89 38.68 16.40
CA LYS A 295 -17.25 38.48 15.86
C LYS A 295 -18.03 37.26 16.40
N TYR A 296 -17.38 36.29 17.01
CA TYR A 296 -17.97 35.06 17.49
C TYR A 296 -17.75 34.89 18.99
N ASN A 297 -18.82 34.61 19.74
CA ASN A 297 -18.77 34.21 21.12
C ASN A 297 -19.22 32.75 21.25
N LYS A 298 -18.25 31.87 21.45
CA LYS A 298 -18.47 30.43 21.59
C LYS A 298 -19.15 30.03 22.89
N PHE A 299 -19.09 30.91 23.91
CA PHE A 299 -19.69 30.62 25.23
C PHE A 299 -21.16 30.94 25.31
N ALA A 300 -21.92 30.01 25.87
CA ALA A 300 -23.33 30.22 26.19
C ALA A 300 -23.50 30.95 27.52
N GLY A 301 -24.57 31.75 27.64
CA GLY A 301 -24.94 32.40 28.89
C GLY A 301 -24.06 33.56 29.34
N VAL A 302 -23.09 33.98 28.53
CA VAL A 302 -22.20 35.14 28.79
C VAL A 302 -22.31 36.12 27.65
N ALA A 303 -22.65 37.38 27.98
CA ALA A 303 -22.75 38.44 26.98
C ALA A 303 -21.38 38.81 26.40
N ASP A 304 -21.34 39.23 25.13
CA ASP A 304 -20.14 39.54 24.39
C ASP A 304 -19.22 40.57 25.10
N ASN A 305 -19.81 41.59 25.70
CA ASN A 305 -19.08 42.64 26.41
C ASN A 305 -18.70 42.27 27.86
N ALA A 306 -19.07 41.09 28.32
CA ALA A 306 -18.78 40.56 29.65
C ALA A 306 -17.92 39.30 29.62
N LEU A 307 -17.43 38.88 28.43
CA LEU A 307 -16.66 37.66 28.26
C LEU A 307 -15.32 37.69 28.96
N ILE A 308 -14.61 38.83 28.91
CA ILE A 308 -13.31 39.02 29.56
C ILE A 308 -13.43 40.09 30.66
N ASN A 309 -12.87 39.80 31.83
CA ASN A 309 -12.78 40.79 32.91
C ASN A 309 -11.66 41.80 32.60
N PRO A 310 -11.99 43.09 32.43
CA PRO A 310 -11.00 44.11 32.03
C PRO A 310 -9.90 44.37 33.06
N LEU A 311 -10.13 44.04 34.34
CA LEU A 311 -9.15 44.24 35.41
C LEU A 311 -8.10 43.11 35.46
N THR A 312 -8.53 41.88 35.20
CA THR A 312 -7.66 40.71 35.32
C THR A 312 -7.19 40.18 33.97
N GLY A 313 -7.89 40.54 32.89
CA GLY A 313 -7.66 39.98 31.55
C GLY A 313 -8.09 38.52 31.40
N LYS A 314 -8.79 37.98 32.39
CA LYS A 314 -9.22 36.59 32.45
C LYS A 314 -10.64 36.38 31.98
N LEU A 315 -10.91 35.18 31.46
CA LEU A 315 -12.23 34.76 31.07
C LEU A 315 -13.21 34.88 32.23
N ASN A 316 -14.44 35.24 31.92
CA ASN A 316 -15.54 35.29 32.91
C ASN A 316 -15.78 33.87 33.50
N PRO A 317 -15.75 33.70 34.82
CA PRO A 317 -15.97 32.38 35.44
C PRO A 317 -17.32 31.71 35.10
N SER A 318 -18.29 32.47 34.63
CA SER A 318 -19.59 31.94 34.15
C SER A 318 -19.50 31.34 32.72
N ALA A 319 -18.40 31.55 32.02
CA ALA A 319 -18.20 31.00 30.68
C ALA A 319 -17.76 29.52 30.77
N THR A 320 -18.72 28.64 31.06
CA THR A 320 -18.49 27.22 31.35
C THR A 320 -19.04 26.26 30.29
N SER A 321 -19.95 26.73 29.44
CA SER A 321 -20.58 25.92 28.40
C SER A 321 -20.43 26.55 27.03
N TYR A 322 -20.35 25.71 26.01
CA TYR A 322 -20.19 26.15 24.63
C TYR A 322 -21.52 26.12 23.87
N LYS A 323 -21.71 27.05 22.94
CA LYS A 323 -22.85 27.07 21.99
C LYS A 323 -22.67 26.02 20.89
N TRP A 324 -21.42 25.67 20.53
CA TRP A 324 -21.08 24.64 19.56
C TRP A 324 -19.80 23.89 19.97
N SER A 325 -19.72 22.62 19.55
CA SER A 325 -18.62 21.70 19.88
C SER A 325 -17.72 21.37 18.69
N ASP A 326 -17.89 22.03 17.56
CA ASP A 326 -17.11 21.79 16.35
C ASP A 326 -15.62 21.91 16.61
N ASP A 327 -14.87 20.99 16.01
CA ASP A 327 -13.42 20.91 16.17
C ASP A 327 -12.73 20.72 14.80
N TRP A 328 -12.20 21.79 14.27
CA TRP A 328 -11.47 21.81 13.01
C TRP A 328 -10.25 20.87 12.99
N SER A 329 -9.72 20.49 14.15
CA SER A 329 -8.60 19.57 14.24
C SER A 329 -9.00 18.10 14.08
N LYS A 330 -10.29 17.79 14.24
CA LYS A 330 -10.83 16.42 14.21
C LYS A 330 -11.86 16.21 13.11
N ASP A 331 -12.88 17.06 13.03
CA ASP A 331 -14.06 16.83 12.20
C ASP A 331 -13.78 16.70 10.69
N PRO A 332 -12.72 17.34 10.11
CA PRO A 332 -12.30 17.11 8.73
C PRO A 332 -11.58 15.79 8.50
N PHE A 333 -11.22 15.06 9.55
CA PHE A 333 -10.37 13.88 9.51
C PHE A 333 -11.10 12.68 10.13
N GLU A 334 -11.49 11.75 9.29
CA GLU A 334 -12.19 10.53 9.68
C GLU A 334 -11.28 9.33 9.39
N ASN A 335 -11.48 8.21 10.08
CA ASN A 335 -10.78 6.99 9.72
C ASN A 335 -11.42 6.41 8.46
N GLY A 336 -10.66 6.34 7.39
CA GLY A 336 -11.10 5.71 6.15
C GLY A 336 -11.03 4.19 6.23
N SER A 337 -11.91 3.49 5.54
CA SER A 337 -11.87 2.04 5.41
C SER A 337 -10.99 1.60 4.24
N ARG A 338 -10.35 0.43 4.36
CA ARG A 338 -9.65 -0.22 3.26
C ARG A 338 -10.09 -1.65 3.14
N GLN A 339 -10.54 -2.04 1.94
CA GLN A 339 -11.00 -3.37 1.62
C GLN A 339 -10.32 -3.85 0.35
N GLU A 340 -9.74 -5.04 0.38
CA GLU A 340 -9.09 -5.63 -0.78
C GLU A 340 -9.45 -7.11 -0.87
N TYR A 341 -10.00 -7.51 -2.03
CA TYR A 341 -10.38 -8.89 -2.32
C TYR A 341 -9.73 -9.32 -3.61
N ASN A 342 -8.98 -10.42 -3.57
CA ASN A 342 -8.30 -10.97 -4.73
C ASN A 342 -8.52 -12.46 -4.82
N ILE A 343 -8.84 -12.93 -5.99
CA ILE A 343 -8.87 -14.36 -6.32
C ILE A 343 -7.99 -14.59 -7.54
N ASN A 344 -7.15 -15.59 -7.49
CA ASN A 344 -6.39 -16.01 -8.65
C ASN A 344 -6.34 -17.53 -8.77
N ILE A 345 -6.25 -17.99 -10.00
CA ILE A 345 -6.08 -19.39 -10.36
C ILE A 345 -4.87 -19.51 -11.28
N ALA A 346 -3.98 -20.43 -10.96
CA ALA A 346 -2.77 -20.70 -11.74
C ALA A 346 -2.59 -22.20 -11.87
N GLY A 347 -2.32 -22.70 -13.07
CA GLY A 347 -2.09 -24.12 -13.31
C GLY A 347 -1.81 -24.42 -14.77
N GLY A 348 -1.55 -25.69 -15.06
CA GLY A 348 -1.35 -26.11 -16.43
C GLY A 348 -0.47 -27.35 -16.56
N THR A 349 -0.22 -27.73 -17.78
CA THR A 349 0.68 -28.80 -18.17
C THR A 349 2.07 -28.26 -18.49
N GLU A 350 3.01 -29.11 -18.88
CA GLU A 350 4.30 -28.68 -19.41
C GLU A 350 4.18 -27.85 -20.69
N ASN A 351 3.12 -28.08 -21.46
CA ASN A 351 2.90 -27.40 -22.75
C ASN A 351 1.99 -26.19 -22.64
N THR A 352 0.98 -26.24 -21.77
CA THR A 352 -0.02 -25.15 -21.63
C THR A 352 -0.03 -24.68 -20.19
N GLN A 353 0.17 -23.39 -19.97
CA GLN A 353 0.13 -22.78 -18.63
C GLN A 353 -0.85 -21.61 -18.67
N ALA A 354 -1.72 -21.53 -17.68
CA ALA A 354 -2.72 -20.49 -17.60
C ALA A 354 -2.75 -19.84 -16.21
N TYR A 355 -2.95 -18.55 -16.20
CA TYR A 355 -3.17 -17.72 -15.01
C TYR A 355 -4.39 -16.84 -15.25
N ALA A 356 -5.24 -16.73 -14.25
CA ALA A 356 -6.33 -15.76 -14.25
C ALA A 356 -6.46 -15.13 -12.86
N SER A 357 -6.82 -13.86 -12.80
CA SER A 357 -7.07 -13.14 -11.55
C SER A 357 -8.24 -12.17 -11.68
N LEU A 358 -8.92 -11.96 -10.55
CA LEU A 358 -9.90 -10.90 -10.34
C LEU A 358 -9.56 -10.20 -9.03
N GLY A 359 -9.59 -8.87 -9.03
CA GLY A 359 -9.28 -8.06 -7.87
C GLY A 359 -10.26 -6.91 -7.70
N TYR A 360 -10.61 -6.62 -6.46
CA TYR A 360 -11.33 -5.43 -6.02
C TYR A 360 -10.55 -4.77 -4.90
N LEU A 361 -10.38 -3.46 -4.99
CA LEU A 361 -9.79 -2.61 -3.97
C LEU A 361 -10.67 -1.40 -3.77
N SER A 362 -11.04 -1.11 -2.54
CA SER A 362 -11.60 0.16 -2.07
C SER A 362 -10.70 0.69 -0.97
N ASP A 363 -10.24 1.91 -1.11
CA ASP A 363 -9.24 2.54 -0.25
C ASP A 363 -9.68 3.98 0.04
N GLU A 364 -10.35 4.18 1.17
CA GLU A 364 -10.78 5.50 1.64
C GLU A 364 -9.66 6.16 2.43
N GLY A 365 -9.38 7.42 2.16
CA GLY A 365 -8.41 8.20 2.91
C GLY A 365 -8.96 8.68 4.25
N TYR A 366 -8.08 9.12 5.15
CA TYR A 366 -8.49 9.74 6.42
C TYR A 366 -8.94 11.20 6.27
N VAL A 367 -8.88 11.76 5.09
CA VAL A 367 -9.44 13.08 4.75
C VAL A 367 -10.75 12.88 4.02
N VAL A 368 -11.79 13.54 4.48
CA VAL A 368 -13.12 13.50 3.88
C VAL A 368 -13.06 13.78 2.38
N GLY A 369 -13.75 12.95 1.58
CA GLY A 369 -13.82 13.10 0.12
C GLY A 369 -12.62 12.53 -0.63
N SER A 370 -11.72 11.80 0.03
CA SER A 370 -10.60 11.12 -0.62
C SER A 370 -10.82 9.61 -0.67
N GLU A 371 -10.90 9.05 -1.89
CA GLU A 371 -11.20 7.64 -2.11
C GLU A 371 -10.54 7.13 -3.39
N PHE A 372 -10.19 5.87 -3.40
CA PHE A 372 -9.72 5.16 -4.58
C PHE A 372 -10.34 3.78 -4.67
N GLU A 373 -10.99 3.49 -5.77
CA GLU A 373 -11.51 2.16 -6.09
C GLU A 373 -10.80 1.58 -7.32
N ARG A 374 -10.59 0.29 -7.31
CA ARG A 374 -10.09 -0.45 -8.48
C ARG A 374 -10.77 -1.80 -8.60
N ILE A 375 -11.31 -2.07 -9.78
CA ILE A 375 -11.68 -3.41 -10.24
C ILE A 375 -10.67 -3.82 -11.29
N SER A 376 -10.08 -5.00 -11.16
CA SER A 376 -9.09 -5.52 -12.10
C SER A 376 -9.36 -6.97 -12.46
N ALA A 377 -9.12 -7.31 -13.72
CA ALA A 377 -9.21 -8.68 -14.23
C ALA A 377 -8.02 -8.95 -15.14
N ARG A 378 -7.48 -10.15 -15.09
CA ARG A 378 -6.35 -10.54 -15.91
C ARG A 378 -6.42 -12.00 -16.29
N VAL A 379 -6.02 -12.28 -17.53
CA VAL A 379 -5.85 -13.64 -18.06
C VAL A 379 -4.55 -13.71 -18.83
N LYS A 380 -3.71 -14.70 -18.51
CA LYS A 380 -2.47 -14.99 -19.21
C LYS A 380 -2.42 -16.47 -19.57
N VAL A 381 -2.08 -16.77 -20.82
CA VAL A 381 -1.91 -18.14 -21.31
C VAL A 381 -0.61 -18.23 -22.08
N ASP A 382 0.17 -19.23 -21.76
CA ASP A 382 1.41 -19.59 -22.44
C ASP A 382 1.28 -20.99 -23.00
N GLN A 383 1.63 -21.18 -24.28
CA GLN A 383 1.52 -22.45 -25.01
C GLN A 383 2.83 -22.77 -25.70
N LYS A 384 3.40 -23.94 -25.41
CA LYS A 384 4.49 -24.54 -26.20
C LYS A 384 3.93 -25.36 -27.35
N ILE A 385 4.39 -25.11 -28.55
CA ILE A 385 3.97 -25.80 -29.77
C ILE A 385 5.20 -26.59 -30.27
N GLY A 386 5.20 -27.88 -29.96
CA GLY A 386 6.36 -28.73 -30.23
C GLY A 386 7.60 -28.32 -29.42
N LYS A 387 8.77 -28.51 -30.00
CA LYS A 387 10.07 -28.24 -29.36
C LYS A 387 10.60 -26.82 -29.63
N TYR A 388 10.07 -26.16 -30.65
CA TYR A 388 10.73 -24.99 -31.23
C TYR A 388 9.93 -23.69 -31.02
N VAL A 389 8.63 -23.77 -30.83
CA VAL A 389 7.77 -22.58 -30.79
C VAL A 389 7.06 -22.46 -29.46
N LYS A 390 7.06 -21.24 -28.89
CA LYS A 390 6.24 -20.87 -27.74
C LYS A 390 5.46 -19.61 -28.11
N VAL A 391 4.17 -19.62 -27.82
CA VAL A 391 3.28 -18.46 -27.96
C VAL A 391 2.65 -18.15 -26.63
N GLY A 392 2.36 -16.88 -26.38
CA GLY A 392 1.65 -16.49 -25.17
C GLY A 392 0.86 -15.23 -25.39
N GLY A 393 -0.17 -15.09 -24.59
CA GLY A 393 -1.05 -13.92 -24.55
C GLY A 393 -1.36 -13.53 -23.11
N ASN A 394 -1.46 -12.23 -22.88
CA ASN A 394 -1.81 -11.64 -21.61
C ASN A 394 -2.78 -10.48 -21.87
N ILE A 395 -3.98 -10.57 -21.31
CA ILE A 395 -4.99 -9.51 -21.38
C ILE A 395 -5.28 -9.09 -19.93
N ALA A 396 -5.17 -7.79 -19.67
CA ALA A 396 -5.47 -7.19 -18.39
C ALA A 396 -6.42 -6.00 -18.58
N TYR A 397 -7.45 -5.95 -17.77
CA TYR A 397 -8.38 -4.83 -17.70
C TYR A 397 -8.39 -4.27 -16.28
N ALA A 398 -8.42 -2.95 -16.16
CA ALA A 398 -8.62 -2.28 -14.90
C ALA A 398 -9.52 -1.05 -15.07
N ASN A 399 -10.54 -0.98 -14.25
CA ASN A 399 -11.32 0.22 -14.03
C ASN A 399 -10.89 0.82 -12.70
N THR A 400 -10.54 2.10 -12.68
CA THR A 400 -10.17 2.83 -11.46
C THR A 400 -11.00 4.09 -11.33
N ILE A 401 -11.43 4.36 -10.11
CA ILE A 401 -12.16 5.57 -9.75
C ILE A 401 -11.35 6.24 -8.63
N GLN A 402 -10.96 7.49 -8.82
CA GLN A 402 -10.30 8.28 -7.81
C GLN A 402 -11.11 9.53 -7.52
N SER A 403 -11.51 9.70 -6.27
CA SER A 403 -12.11 10.91 -5.74
C SER A 403 -11.08 11.66 -4.90
N THR A 404 -11.02 12.98 -5.04
CA THR A 404 -10.09 13.80 -4.29
C THR A 404 -10.83 15.00 -3.70
N PHE A 405 -10.50 15.35 -2.46
CA PHE A 405 -10.93 16.60 -1.88
C PHE A 405 -10.17 17.78 -2.52
N GLY A 406 -10.76 18.95 -2.53
CA GLY A 406 -10.30 20.23 -3.00
C GLY A 406 -8.87 20.44 -3.55
N ASP A 407 -8.54 21.63 -3.92
CA ASP A 407 -7.20 22.00 -4.39
C ASP A 407 -6.26 22.21 -3.18
N THR A 408 -5.18 21.43 -3.12
CA THR A 408 -4.16 21.56 -2.06
C THR A 408 -3.20 22.73 -2.26
N ASN A 409 -3.26 23.40 -3.41
CA ASN A 409 -2.38 24.51 -3.76
C ASN A 409 -2.89 25.88 -3.25
N SER A 410 -4.15 25.97 -2.86
CA SER A 410 -4.71 27.20 -2.28
C SER A 410 -4.65 27.15 -0.75
N ASN A 411 -4.14 28.21 -0.13
CA ASN A 411 -4.09 28.34 1.33
C ASN A 411 -5.48 28.26 1.98
N TYR A 412 -6.52 28.61 1.26
CA TYR A 412 -7.90 28.68 1.75
C TYR A 412 -8.69 27.39 1.52
N SER A 413 -8.34 26.60 0.51
CA SER A 413 -8.97 25.31 0.23
C SER A 413 -8.18 24.13 0.78
N ASN A 414 -6.96 24.36 1.26
CA ASN A 414 -6.14 23.35 1.91
C ASN A 414 -6.66 23.06 3.32
N LEU A 415 -7.32 21.93 3.47
CA LEU A 415 -7.95 21.51 4.73
C LEU A 415 -6.96 21.41 5.89
N PHE A 416 -5.71 20.96 5.63
CA PHE A 416 -4.68 20.85 6.66
C PHE A 416 -4.21 22.22 7.15
N MET A 417 -3.92 23.15 6.25
CA MET A 417 -3.50 24.48 6.63
C MET A 417 -4.64 25.22 7.33
N PHE A 418 -5.86 25.12 6.81
CA PHE A 418 -7.00 25.78 7.41
C PHE A 418 -7.27 25.27 8.83
N SER A 419 -7.29 23.97 9.03
CA SER A 419 -7.54 23.35 10.34
C SER A 419 -6.50 23.70 11.41
N GLN A 420 -5.29 24.11 11.01
CA GLN A 420 -4.23 24.53 11.92
C GLN A 420 -4.19 26.05 12.17
N ASN A 421 -4.70 26.85 11.23
CA ASN A 421 -4.64 28.30 11.32
C ASN A 421 -5.96 28.94 11.79
N ILE A 422 -7.07 28.21 11.67
CA ILE A 422 -8.37 28.70 12.16
C ILE A 422 -8.41 28.70 13.69
N ALA A 423 -8.93 29.77 14.26
CA ALA A 423 -9.08 29.84 15.72
C ALA A 423 -10.12 28.85 16.26
N PRO A 424 -9.91 28.30 17.47
CA PRO A 424 -10.79 27.28 18.06
C PRO A 424 -12.20 27.79 18.42
N ILE A 425 -12.42 29.07 18.24
CA ILE A 425 -13.70 29.76 18.50
C ILE A 425 -14.64 29.75 17.29
N TYR A 426 -14.13 29.52 16.06
CA TYR A 426 -14.95 29.56 14.85
C TYR A 426 -15.54 28.18 14.54
N PRO A 427 -16.88 28.11 14.31
CA PRO A 427 -17.54 26.84 14.04
C PRO A 427 -17.31 26.37 12.59
N ILE A 428 -17.63 25.10 12.36
CA ILE A 428 -17.69 24.47 11.03
C ILE A 428 -19.05 24.70 10.40
N TYR A 429 -20.10 24.50 11.20
CA TYR A 429 -21.48 24.67 10.79
C TYR A 429 -22.02 26.04 11.23
N LEU A 430 -23.04 26.51 10.56
CA LEU A 430 -23.66 27.76 10.90
C LEU A 430 -24.65 27.57 12.06
N TYR A 431 -24.45 28.35 13.13
CA TYR A 431 -25.29 28.40 14.31
C TYR A 431 -25.92 29.76 14.43
N ASP A 432 -27.12 29.81 15.01
CA ASP A 432 -27.72 31.07 15.41
C ASP A 432 -27.11 31.62 16.72
N THR A 433 -27.61 32.76 17.19
CA THR A 433 -27.10 33.41 18.40
C THR A 433 -27.29 32.56 19.67
N ASP A 434 -28.24 31.63 19.67
CA ASP A 434 -28.54 30.76 20.78
C ASP A 434 -27.80 29.42 20.71
N GLY A 435 -27.03 29.21 19.65
CA GLY A 435 -26.24 28.00 19.44
C GLY A 435 -27.03 26.85 18.80
N GLN A 436 -28.15 27.15 18.11
CA GLN A 436 -28.88 26.14 17.36
C GLN A 436 -28.39 26.06 15.92
N LEU A 437 -28.26 24.83 15.41
CA LEU A 437 -27.88 24.60 14.02
C LEU A 437 -28.87 25.23 13.04
N MET A 438 -28.34 25.92 12.04
CA MET A 438 -29.14 26.49 10.96
C MET A 438 -29.22 25.54 9.78
N TYR A 439 -30.38 25.52 9.10
CA TYR A 439 -30.64 24.63 7.97
C TYR A 439 -31.03 25.44 6.74
N ASP A 440 -30.77 24.88 5.57
CA ASP A 440 -31.25 25.42 4.30
C ASP A 440 -32.72 25.07 4.04
N GLU A 441 -33.29 25.57 2.95
CA GLU A 441 -34.69 25.30 2.56
C GLU A 441 -34.97 23.80 2.29
N LYS A 442 -33.93 22.99 2.06
CA LYS A 442 -34.04 21.55 1.83
C LYS A 442 -33.83 20.72 3.09
N GLY A 443 -33.53 21.35 4.22
CA GLY A 443 -33.28 20.69 5.50
C GLY A 443 -31.82 20.21 5.66
N ASN A 444 -30.87 20.63 4.83
CA ASN A 444 -29.46 20.34 5.03
C ASN A 444 -28.84 21.34 6.00
N VAL A 445 -27.89 20.90 6.82
CA VAL A 445 -27.15 21.77 7.72
C VAL A 445 -26.33 22.77 6.92
N ARG A 446 -26.43 24.05 7.26
CA ARG A 446 -25.62 25.12 6.65
C ARG A 446 -24.21 25.13 7.24
N TYR A 447 -23.23 25.41 6.39
CA TYR A 447 -21.84 25.59 6.80
C TYR A 447 -21.54 27.06 7.09
N ASP A 448 -20.65 27.32 8.05
CA ASP A 448 -20.16 28.67 8.33
C ASP A 448 -19.01 29.02 7.37
N PHE A 449 -19.29 29.84 6.38
CA PHE A 449 -18.26 30.44 5.50
C PHE A 449 -17.68 31.73 6.08
N GLY A 450 -18.11 32.14 7.27
CA GLY A 450 -17.65 33.36 7.91
C GLY A 450 -18.30 34.66 7.38
N THR A 451 -19.21 34.57 6.43
CA THR A 451 -19.90 35.73 5.83
C THR A 451 -21.04 36.24 6.70
N GLU A 452 -21.78 35.34 7.34
CA GLU A 452 -22.97 35.69 8.15
C GLU A 452 -22.63 36.64 9.30
N TYR A 453 -21.53 36.35 10.01
CA TYR A 453 -21.10 37.14 11.18
C TYR A 453 -19.82 37.91 10.93
N ASN A 454 -19.37 38.07 9.67
CA ASN A 454 -18.17 38.79 9.27
C ASN A 454 -16.90 38.31 9.98
N ARG A 455 -16.64 37.00 9.93
CA ARG A 455 -15.41 36.40 10.48
C ARG A 455 -14.16 37.12 9.95
N PRO A 456 -13.27 37.61 10.82
CA PRO A 456 -12.12 38.42 10.38
C PRO A 456 -11.01 37.61 9.70
N TYR A 457 -11.03 36.27 9.86
CA TYR A 457 -10.07 35.35 9.25
C TYR A 457 -10.78 34.43 8.25
N ALA A 458 -10.19 34.30 7.06
CA ALA A 458 -10.66 33.40 6.01
C ALA A 458 -12.19 33.51 5.75
N SER A 459 -12.68 34.76 5.65
CA SER A 459 -14.05 35.05 5.20
C SER A 459 -14.28 34.40 3.83
N GLU A 460 -15.48 33.90 3.59
CA GLU A 460 -15.91 33.17 2.39
C GLU A 460 -15.30 31.77 2.24
N GLN A 461 -14.64 31.22 3.29
CA GLN A 461 -13.95 29.94 3.21
C GLN A 461 -14.49 28.94 4.25
N ASN A 462 -14.79 27.73 3.76
CA ASN A 462 -15.02 26.54 4.59
C ASN A 462 -14.55 25.32 3.80
N PRO A 463 -13.26 24.91 3.95
CA PRO A 463 -12.71 23.84 3.13
C PRO A 463 -13.35 22.47 3.39
N LEU A 464 -13.98 22.23 4.55
CA LEU A 464 -14.72 21.00 4.79
C LEU A 464 -16.01 20.97 3.98
N ALA A 465 -16.75 22.08 3.94
CA ALA A 465 -17.93 22.22 3.08
C ALA A 465 -17.55 21.99 1.61
N VAL A 466 -16.49 22.65 1.16
CA VAL A 466 -15.97 22.50 -0.21
C VAL A 466 -15.57 21.04 -0.50
N ALA A 467 -14.93 20.36 0.44
CA ALA A 467 -14.53 18.95 0.27
C ALA A 467 -15.73 18.00 0.17
N LYS A 468 -16.83 18.29 0.87
CA LYS A 468 -18.07 17.49 0.84
C LYS A 468 -18.96 17.80 -0.37
N GLU A 469 -19.00 19.05 -0.80
CA GLU A 469 -19.92 19.53 -1.84
C GLU A 469 -19.31 19.50 -3.25
N ASN A 470 -18.00 19.67 -3.37
CA ASN A 470 -17.32 19.60 -4.66
C ASN A 470 -17.16 18.14 -5.11
N ILE A 471 -17.32 17.92 -6.41
CA ILE A 471 -17.02 16.65 -7.03
C ILE A 471 -15.73 16.80 -7.82
N ARG A 472 -14.72 16.03 -7.47
CA ARG A 472 -13.49 15.88 -8.25
C ARG A 472 -13.19 14.40 -8.41
N LYS A 473 -13.70 13.86 -9.53
CA LYS A 473 -13.70 12.42 -9.79
C LYS A 473 -13.01 12.11 -11.11
N VAL A 474 -12.03 11.21 -11.07
CA VAL A 474 -11.33 10.69 -12.26
C VAL A 474 -11.60 9.20 -12.36
N LEU A 475 -12.26 8.81 -13.43
CA LEU A 475 -12.52 7.43 -13.81
C LEU A 475 -11.59 7.07 -14.95
N LYS A 476 -10.86 5.96 -14.83
CA LYS A 476 -9.98 5.45 -15.90
C LYS A 476 -10.31 4.01 -16.20
N ASP A 477 -10.46 3.72 -17.49
CA ASP A 477 -10.55 2.36 -18.04
C ASP A 477 -9.25 2.05 -18.78
N ASN A 478 -8.57 1.02 -18.37
CA ASN A 478 -7.30 0.59 -18.95
C ASN A 478 -7.43 -0.84 -19.45
N LEU A 479 -7.33 -1.05 -20.74
CA LEU A 479 -7.23 -2.36 -21.35
C LEU A 479 -5.83 -2.53 -21.90
N SER A 480 -5.16 -3.60 -21.49
CA SER A 480 -3.79 -3.93 -21.89
C SER A 480 -3.77 -5.34 -22.45
N SER A 481 -3.40 -5.46 -23.72
CA SER A 481 -3.29 -6.75 -24.39
C SER A 481 -1.88 -6.94 -24.92
N ARG A 482 -1.26 -8.05 -24.56
CA ARG A 482 0.09 -8.41 -24.98
C ARG A 482 0.13 -9.81 -25.53
N GLY A 483 0.85 -9.99 -26.63
CA GLY A 483 1.11 -11.27 -27.22
C GLY A 483 2.59 -11.42 -27.52
N TYR A 484 3.08 -12.63 -27.46
CA TYR A 484 4.43 -12.95 -27.90
C TYR A 484 4.51 -14.27 -28.65
N LEU A 485 5.52 -14.36 -29.52
CA LEU A 485 5.93 -15.57 -30.20
C LEU A 485 7.44 -15.72 -30.04
N GLU A 486 7.87 -16.86 -29.52
CA GLU A 486 9.26 -17.27 -29.46
C GLU A 486 9.48 -18.46 -30.38
N ALA A 487 10.48 -18.40 -31.23
CA ALA A 487 10.90 -19.51 -32.08
C ALA A 487 12.38 -19.79 -31.86
N ASN A 488 12.71 -21.01 -31.45
CA ASN A 488 14.10 -21.49 -31.31
C ASN A 488 14.44 -22.34 -32.52
N PHE A 489 15.57 -22.04 -33.20
CA PHE A 489 16.00 -22.77 -34.36
C PHE A 489 17.54 -22.86 -34.38
N LEU A 490 18.04 -23.88 -35.05
CA LEU A 490 19.48 -24.16 -35.20
C LEU A 490 20.23 -24.22 -33.82
N ASN A 491 19.55 -24.63 -32.76
CA ASN A 491 20.02 -24.79 -31.37
C ASN A 491 20.49 -23.50 -30.67
N ASP A 492 21.03 -22.52 -31.38
CA ASP A 492 21.68 -21.32 -30.82
C ASP A 492 20.90 -20.02 -31.14
N PHE A 493 19.87 -20.10 -31.99
CA PHE A 493 19.09 -18.93 -32.40
C PHE A 493 17.72 -18.92 -31.76
N LYS A 494 17.37 -17.78 -31.18
CA LYS A 494 16.04 -17.48 -30.63
C LYS A 494 15.49 -16.22 -31.29
N PHE A 495 14.38 -16.36 -31.98
CA PHE A 495 13.58 -15.23 -32.46
C PHE A 495 12.45 -14.96 -31.50
N THR A 496 12.24 -13.69 -31.13
CA THR A 496 11.14 -13.27 -30.27
C THR A 496 10.40 -12.09 -30.90
N LEU A 497 9.09 -12.26 -31.07
CA LEU A 497 8.19 -11.20 -31.51
C LEU A 497 7.25 -10.86 -30.34
N ASN A 498 7.20 -9.58 -29.94
CA ASN A 498 6.25 -9.07 -28.97
C ASN A 498 5.30 -8.07 -29.64
N ILE A 499 4.03 -8.22 -29.36
CA ILE A 499 2.97 -7.29 -29.80
C ILE A 499 2.21 -6.82 -28.57
N ALA A 500 1.95 -5.53 -28.49
CA ALA A 500 1.10 -4.98 -27.44
C ALA A 500 0.10 -3.99 -28.02
N TYR A 501 -1.06 -3.95 -27.39
CA TYR A 501 -2.12 -3.00 -27.67
C TYR A 501 -2.71 -2.53 -26.36
N ASP A 502 -2.56 -1.24 -26.07
CA ASP A 502 -3.04 -0.60 -24.85
C ASP A 502 -4.09 0.46 -25.20
N VAL A 503 -5.19 0.47 -24.48
CA VAL A 503 -6.25 1.49 -24.56
C VAL A 503 -6.41 2.14 -23.22
N PHE A 504 -6.31 3.46 -23.18
CA PHE A 504 -6.50 4.27 -22.00
C PHE A 504 -7.66 5.23 -22.23
N ASN A 505 -8.70 5.08 -21.45
CA ASN A 505 -9.85 5.98 -21.46
C ASN A 505 -9.96 6.67 -20.12
N THR A 506 -10.00 8.00 -20.11
CA THR A 506 -10.10 8.80 -18.89
C THR A 506 -11.37 9.65 -18.95
N ASN A 507 -12.17 9.58 -17.91
CA ASN A 507 -13.30 10.48 -17.69
C ASN A 507 -13.03 11.28 -16.42
N GLN A 508 -12.87 12.58 -16.55
CA GLN A 508 -12.74 13.49 -15.42
C GLN A 508 -14.02 14.31 -15.29
N THR A 509 -14.54 14.37 -14.08
CA THR A 509 -15.68 15.20 -13.72
C THR A 509 -15.26 16.09 -12.57
N ASP A 510 -15.33 17.39 -12.78
CA ASP A 510 -15.10 18.41 -11.77
C ASP A 510 -16.36 19.26 -11.65
N PHE A 511 -16.81 19.42 -10.42
CA PHE A 511 -17.91 20.33 -10.06
C PHE A 511 -17.51 21.08 -8.80
N SER A 512 -17.61 22.39 -8.86
CA SER A 512 -17.36 23.29 -7.73
C SER A 512 -18.67 23.95 -7.32
N THR A 513 -18.98 23.84 -6.04
CA THR A 513 -20.25 24.31 -5.46
C THR A 513 -20.43 25.82 -5.61
N PRO A 514 -21.65 26.32 -5.84
CA PRO A 514 -21.94 27.74 -5.82
C PRO A 514 -22.04 28.34 -4.40
N ILE A 515 -22.05 27.51 -3.35
CA ILE A 515 -22.34 27.94 -1.98
C ILE A 515 -21.14 28.62 -1.33
N GLY A 516 -19.90 28.25 -1.76
CA GLY A 516 -18.68 28.81 -1.19
C GLY A 516 -17.45 28.45 -2.02
N GLY A 517 -16.29 28.97 -1.60
CA GLY A 517 -15.03 28.80 -2.31
C GLY A 517 -14.92 29.62 -3.61
N ASP A 518 -13.94 29.30 -4.44
CA ASP A 518 -13.58 30.10 -5.63
C ASP A 518 -14.69 30.20 -6.71
N ALA A 519 -15.61 29.26 -6.72
CA ALA A 519 -16.70 29.21 -7.71
C ALA A 519 -17.98 29.91 -7.27
N ALA A 520 -18.10 30.34 -6.02
CA ALA A 520 -19.30 30.98 -5.48
C ALA A 520 -19.65 32.27 -6.24
N SER A 521 -18.65 33.09 -6.56
CA SER A 521 -18.83 34.37 -7.29
C SER A 521 -19.41 34.21 -8.70
N VAL A 522 -19.36 33.01 -9.28
CA VAL A 522 -19.85 32.72 -10.64
C VAL A 522 -20.98 31.68 -10.65
N GLY A 523 -21.61 31.42 -9.50
CA GLY A 523 -22.74 30.51 -9.37
C GLY A 523 -22.38 29.03 -9.55
N GLY A 524 -21.14 28.66 -9.22
CA GLY A 524 -20.62 27.31 -9.40
C GLY A 524 -19.91 27.10 -10.73
N ARG A 525 -19.11 26.07 -10.82
CA ARG A 525 -18.41 25.66 -12.06
C ARG A 525 -18.46 24.15 -12.20
N GLY A 526 -18.69 23.69 -13.42
CA GLY A 526 -18.62 22.26 -13.71
C GLY A 526 -18.06 22.00 -15.10
N TYR A 527 -17.18 21.01 -15.22
CA TYR A 527 -16.75 20.53 -16.52
C TYR A 527 -16.58 19.01 -16.52
N LYS A 528 -16.68 18.43 -17.71
CA LYS A 528 -16.45 17.02 -17.95
C LYS A 528 -15.49 16.85 -19.10
N TYR A 529 -14.38 16.17 -18.86
CA TYR A 529 -13.34 15.92 -19.84
C TYR A 529 -13.21 14.41 -20.09
N ARG A 530 -13.15 14.00 -21.37
CA ARG A 530 -13.12 12.59 -21.78
C ARG A 530 -12.10 12.34 -22.90
N PRO A 531 -10.79 12.39 -22.62
CA PRO A 531 -9.82 11.95 -23.61
C PRO A 531 -9.82 10.43 -23.68
N CYS A 532 -9.75 9.90 -24.89
CA CYS A 532 -9.43 8.50 -25.16
C CYS A 532 -8.09 8.46 -25.88
N SER A 533 -7.12 7.74 -25.36
CA SER A 533 -5.85 7.47 -26.03
C SER A 533 -5.69 5.97 -26.24
N TRP A 534 -5.24 5.60 -27.44
CA TRP A 534 -4.86 4.23 -27.77
C TRP A 534 -3.42 4.22 -28.27
N MET A 535 -2.72 3.14 -27.99
CA MET A 535 -1.33 2.99 -28.40
C MET A 535 -1.10 1.56 -28.89
N LEU A 536 -0.63 1.44 -30.13
CA LEU A 536 -0.21 0.19 -30.72
C LEU A 536 1.31 0.10 -30.71
N TRP A 537 1.85 -0.87 -29.98
CA TRP A 537 3.25 -1.21 -30.03
C TRP A 537 3.42 -2.47 -30.87
N GLY A 538 4.01 -2.31 -32.03
CA GLY A 538 4.27 -3.42 -32.93
C GLY A 538 5.77 -3.67 -33.16
N LEU A 539 6.08 -4.93 -33.46
CA LEU A 539 7.29 -5.46 -34.08
C LEU A 539 8.64 -4.94 -33.55
N ARG A 540 9.34 -5.79 -32.78
CA ARG A 540 10.81 -5.78 -32.73
C ARG A 540 11.34 -7.18 -33.07
N GLN A 541 12.20 -7.18 -34.05
CA GLN A 541 13.06 -8.33 -34.44
C GLN A 541 14.14 -8.53 -33.40
#